data_aed08c16cd62483900100beb34df16be
#
_entry.id   aed08c16cd62483900100beb34df16be
#
_cell.length_a   1.000
_cell.length_b   1.000
_cell.length_c   1.000
_cell.angle_alpha   90.00
_cell.angle_beta   90.00
_cell.angle_gamma   90.00
#
_symmetry.space_group_name_H-M   'P 1'
#
loop_
_entity.id
_entity.type
_entity.pdbx_description
1 polymer ?
#
loop_
_entity_poly.entity_id
_entity_poly.type
_entity_poly.pdbx_seq_one_letter_code
_entity_poly.pdbx_strand_id
1 'polypeptide(L)'
;MLRNLTEVAKAIGRLARRYIKFPTGDELNIIKEAFYEHARMPGVIGLVDGSLFPIKAPKEDEATYVCRKGYHAINIQAIGDHNMLIRHLVAKWPGSSHDAFVFNTRWRI
;
A
#
# COMPACT_ATOMS: atom_id res chain seq x y z
N MET A 1 10.69 26.46 5.31
CA MET A 1 10.18 25.33 6.10
C MET A 1 9.44 24.31 5.23
N LEU A 2 8.44 24.72 4.45
CA LEU A 2 7.75 23.81 3.52
C LEU A 2 8.67 23.18 2.47
N ARG A 3 9.64 23.94 2.01
CA ARG A 3 10.62 23.50 1.02
C ARG A 3 11.45 22.33 1.54
N ASN A 4 11.90 22.40 2.79
CA ASN A 4 12.67 21.34 3.41
C ASN A 4 11.86 20.08 3.63
N LEU A 5 10.59 20.22 4.02
CA LEU A 5 9.67 19.08 4.16
C LEU A 5 9.47 18.34 2.84
N THR A 6 9.31 19.09 1.74
CA THR A 6 9.14 18.50 0.42
C THR A 6 10.38 17.72 -0.02
N GLU A 7 11.56 18.28 0.22
CA GLU A 7 12.82 17.62 -0.12
C GLU A 7 13.04 16.36 0.70
N VAL A 8 12.73 16.39 1.99
CA VAL A 8 12.83 15.21 2.87
C VAL A 8 11.84 14.14 2.43
N ALA A 9 10.59 14.51 2.11
CA ALA A 9 9.59 13.57 1.63
C ALA A 9 10.02 12.90 0.32
N LYS A 10 10.59 13.65 -0.61
CA LYS A 10 11.12 13.10 -1.86
C LYS A 10 12.30 12.15 -1.62
N ALA A 11 13.17 12.47 -0.67
CA ALA A 11 14.29 11.60 -0.30
C ALA A 11 13.80 10.29 0.29
N ILE A 12 12.80 10.34 1.18
CA ILE A 12 12.18 9.14 1.75
C ILE A 12 11.52 8.31 0.65
N GLY A 13 10.83 8.94 -0.29
CA GLY A 13 10.22 8.26 -1.43
C GLY A 13 11.24 7.53 -2.30
N ARG A 14 12.41 8.12 -2.51
CA ARG A 14 13.50 7.47 -3.23
C ARG A 14 14.04 6.26 -2.48
N LEU A 15 14.13 6.35 -1.16
CA LEU A 15 14.55 5.23 -0.32
C LEU A 15 13.55 4.08 -0.38
N ALA A 16 12.26 4.38 -0.46
CA ALA A 16 11.23 3.35 -0.55
C ALA A 16 11.44 2.44 -1.76
N ARG A 17 11.84 2.99 -2.90
CA ARG A 17 12.15 2.21 -4.11
C ARG A 17 13.28 1.21 -3.88
N ARG A 18 14.18 1.52 -2.98
CA ARG A 18 15.33 0.66 -2.66
C ARG A 18 14.95 -0.45 -1.69
N TYR A 19 14.09 -0.18 -0.72
CA TYR A 19 13.76 -1.10 0.37
C TYR A 19 12.45 -1.85 0.20
N ILE A 20 11.48 -1.25 -0.49
CA ILE A 20 10.19 -1.90 -0.74
C ILE A 20 10.23 -2.53 -2.13
N LYS A 21 10.45 -3.85 -2.17
CA LYS A 21 10.56 -4.61 -3.41
C LYS A 21 9.65 -5.82 -3.39
N PHE A 22 8.95 -6.05 -4.49
CA PHE A 22 8.13 -7.24 -4.64
C PHE A 22 9.05 -8.46 -4.76
N PRO A 23 8.75 -9.56 -4.04
CA PRO A 23 9.61 -10.73 -4.07
C PRO A 23 9.58 -11.42 -5.43
N THR A 24 10.70 -12.02 -5.81
CA THR A 24 10.85 -12.75 -7.08
C THR A 24 11.64 -14.03 -6.86
N GLY A 25 11.50 -14.99 -7.78
CA GLY A 25 12.30 -16.21 -7.79
C GLY A 25 12.18 -17.06 -6.53
N ASP A 26 13.32 -17.45 -5.97
CA ASP A 26 13.37 -18.31 -4.79
C ASP A 26 12.73 -17.70 -3.56
N GLU A 27 12.75 -16.39 -3.44
CA GLU A 27 12.12 -15.68 -2.34
C GLU A 27 10.62 -15.90 -2.32
N LEU A 28 9.97 -15.94 -3.47
CA LEU A 28 8.54 -16.26 -3.57
C LEU A 28 8.23 -17.65 -3.01
N ASN A 29 9.08 -18.62 -3.29
CA ASN A 29 8.90 -19.98 -2.79
C ASN A 29 9.03 -20.05 -1.27
N ILE A 30 9.98 -19.32 -0.70
CA ILE A 30 10.15 -19.21 0.74
C ILE A 30 8.91 -18.62 1.41
N ILE A 31 8.36 -17.57 0.82
CA ILE A 31 7.15 -16.91 1.33
C ILE A 31 5.95 -17.86 1.24
N LYS A 32 5.78 -18.57 0.14
CA LYS A 32 4.69 -19.53 -0.03
C LYS A 32 4.74 -20.64 1.02
N GLU A 33 5.93 -21.18 1.28
CA GLU A 33 6.13 -22.20 2.30
C GLU A 33 5.80 -21.67 3.70
N ALA A 34 6.24 -20.47 4.02
CA ALA A 34 5.99 -19.85 5.32
C ALA A 34 4.50 -19.63 5.56
N PHE A 35 3.76 -19.11 4.58
CA PHE A 35 2.31 -18.97 4.69
C PHE A 35 1.60 -20.31 4.80
N TYR A 36 2.06 -21.33 4.09
CA TYR A 36 1.49 -22.66 4.18
C TYR A 36 1.67 -23.26 5.57
N GLU A 37 2.84 -23.09 6.18
CA GLU A 37 3.10 -23.57 7.53
C GLU A 37 2.20 -22.92 8.57
N HIS A 38 1.95 -21.61 8.44
CA HIS A 38 1.15 -20.88 9.42
C HIS A 38 -0.36 -21.03 9.21
N ALA A 39 -0.83 -20.95 7.98
CA ALA A 39 -2.26 -20.87 7.68
C ALA A 39 -2.79 -22.06 6.89
N ARG A 40 -1.95 -22.98 6.47
CA ARG A 40 -2.30 -24.12 5.64
C ARG A 40 -2.98 -23.75 4.31
N MET A 41 -2.70 -22.55 3.80
CA MET A 41 -3.22 -22.05 2.53
C MET A 41 -2.12 -22.11 1.48
N PRO A 42 -2.26 -22.95 0.45
CA PRO A 42 -1.23 -23.07 -0.58
C PRO A 42 -1.26 -21.87 -1.54
N GLY A 43 -0.07 -21.49 -2.03
CA GLY A 43 0.05 -20.48 -3.06
C GLY A 43 -0.09 -19.03 -2.60
N VAL A 44 -0.16 -18.77 -1.30
CA VAL A 44 -0.22 -17.41 -0.77
C VAL A 44 1.16 -16.78 -0.79
N ILE A 45 1.27 -15.61 -1.45
CA ILE A 45 2.54 -14.89 -1.57
C ILE A 45 2.55 -13.55 -0.84
N GLY A 46 1.43 -13.15 -0.27
CA GLY A 46 1.34 -11.89 0.46
C GLY A 46 -0.06 -11.65 1.00
N LEU A 47 -0.14 -10.69 1.90
CA LEU A 47 -1.41 -10.24 2.47
C LEU A 47 -1.62 -8.78 2.07
N VAL A 48 -2.80 -8.47 1.55
CA VAL A 48 -3.17 -7.12 1.13
C VAL A 48 -4.03 -6.49 2.20
N ASP A 49 -3.67 -5.29 2.61
CA ASP A 49 -4.47 -4.51 3.55
C ASP A 49 -4.61 -3.07 3.08
N GLY A 50 -5.78 -2.51 3.30
CA GLY A 50 -6.08 -1.12 2.96
C GLY A 50 -6.22 -0.29 4.22
N SER A 51 -5.73 0.94 4.18
CA SER A 51 -5.83 1.87 5.29
C SER A 51 -6.15 3.26 4.77
N LEU A 52 -6.95 4.00 5.54
CA LEU A 52 -7.29 5.39 5.25
C LEU A 52 -6.40 6.31 6.07
N PHE A 53 -5.60 7.12 5.39
CA PHE A 53 -4.74 8.09 6.05
C PHE A 53 -5.37 9.47 5.94
N PRO A 54 -5.71 10.11 7.08
CA PRO A 54 -6.25 11.46 7.06
C PRO A 54 -5.29 12.44 6.43
N ILE A 55 -5.83 13.33 5.61
CA ILE A 55 -5.04 14.38 4.96
C ILE A 55 -5.77 15.71 5.10
N LYS A 56 -5.04 16.79 4.85
CA LYS A 56 -5.64 18.11 4.73
C LYS A 56 -6.46 18.16 3.44
N ALA A 57 -7.63 18.81 3.48
CA ALA A 57 -8.51 18.91 2.32
C ALA A 57 -7.76 19.48 1.11
N PRO A 58 -7.72 18.76 -0.02
CA PRO A 58 -7.11 19.28 -1.24
C PRO A 58 -7.97 20.40 -1.84
N LYS A 59 -7.35 21.28 -2.60
CA LYS A 59 -8.04 22.40 -3.24
C LYS A 59 -8.89 21.95 -4.42
N GLU A 60 -8.46 20.91 -5.12
CA GLU A 60 -9.16 20.36 -6.27
C GLU A 60 -9.76 19.00 -5.93
N ASP A 61 -10.95 18.74 -6.45
CA ASP A 61 -11.66 17.48 -6.28
C ASP A 61 -11.83 17.07 -4.81
N GLU A 62 -12.05 18.04 -3.94
CA GLU A 62 -12.18 17.82 -2.50
C GLU A 62 -13.13 16.68 -2.13
N ALA A 63 -14.31 16.66 -2.74
CA ALA A 63 -15.33 15.67 -2.43
C ALA A 63 -14.88 14.24 -2.71
N THR A 64 -14.02 14.04 -3.70
CA THR A 64 -13.47 12.72 -4.06
C THR A 64 -12.64 12.13 -2.93
N TYR A 65 -12.01 12.99 -2.11
CA TYR A 65 -11.14 12.54 -1.03
C TYR A 65 -11.88 12.30 0.29
N VAL A 66 -13.17 12.59 0.36
CA VAL A 66 -13.96 12.31 1.57
C VAL A 66 -14.24 10.81 1.65
N CYS A 67 -13.73 10.18 2.72
CA CYS A 67 -13.93 8.75 2.93
C CYS A 67 -15.29 8.48 3.61
N ARG A 68 -15.60 7.20 3.75
CA ARG A 68 -16.86 6.75 4.35
C ARG A 68 -17.09 7.30 5.75
N LYS A 69 -16.00 7.59 6.49
CA LYS A 69 -16.08 8.13 7.85
C LYS A 69 -16.26 9.65 7.90
N GLY A 70 -16.29 10.32 6.76
CA GLY A 70 -16.60 11.75 6.67
C GLY A 70 -15.42 12.72 6.76
N TYR A 71 -14.19 12.23 6.73
CA TYR A 71 -13.01 13.09 6.69
C TYR A 71 -12.25 12.91 5.38
N HIS A 72 -11.36 13.85 5.06
CA HIS A 72 -10.50 13.76 3.87
C HIS A 72 -9.37 12.77 4.11
N ALA A 73 -9.19 11.85 3.17
CA ALA A 73 -8.19 10.80 3.33
C ALA A 73 -7.67 10.31 1.98
N ILE A 74 -6.51 9.65 2.03
CA ILE A 74 -5.95 8.87 0.93
C ILE A 74 -6.06 7.40 1.32
N ASN A 75 -6.49 6.57 0.37
CA ASN A 75 -6.51 5.13 0.55
C ASN A 75 -5.10 4.58 0.24
N ILE A 76 -4.50 3.93 1.21
CA ILE A 76 -3.18 3.32 1.06
C ILE A 76 -3.35 1.81 1.15
N GLN A 77 -2.89 1.10 0.11
CA GLN A 77 -2.85 -0.36 0.12
C GLN A 77 -1.42 -0.85 0.19
N ALA A 78 -1.19 -1.82 1.04
CA ALA A 78 0.12 -2.44 1.22
C ALA A 78 0.02 -3.95 1.06
N ILE A 79 1.06 -4.55 0.49
CA ILE A 79 1.23 -6.00 0.48
C ILE A 79 2.35 -6.33 1.45
N GLY A 80 2.04 -7.15 2.46
CA GLY A 80 3.01 -7.62 3.44
C GLY A 80 3.35 -9.08 3.22
N ASP A 81 4.57 -9.48 3.59
CA ASP A 81 4.98 -10.86 3.56
C ASP A 81 4.75 -11.54 4.93
N HIS A 82 5.19 -12.79 5.06
CA HIS A 82 5.02 -13.58 6.28
C HIS A 82 5.76 -13.01 7.49
N ASN A 83 6.74 -12.14 7.28
CA ASN A 83 7.49 -11.45 8.35
C ASN A 83 6.95 -10.04 8.60
N MET A 84 5.81 -9.69 8.03
CA MET A 84 5.18 -8.38 8.14
C MET A 84 6.02 -7.25 7.49
N LEU A 85 6.91 -7.61 6.58
CA LEU A 85 7.65 -6.62 5.79
C LEU A 85 6.77 -6.16 4.63
N ILE A 86 6.74 -4.86 4.40
CA ILE A 86 5.99 -4.29 3.28
C ILE A 86 6.76 -4.56 1.99
N ARG A 87 6.13 -5.28 1.07
CA ARG A 87 6.73 -5.65 -0.22
C ARG A 87 6.23 -4.82 -1.38
N HIS A 88 5.11 -4.15 -1.21
CA HIS A 88 4.57 -3.19 -2.17
C HIS A 88 3.61 -2.22 -1.50
N LEU A 89 3.56 -1.00 -2.01
CA LEU A 89 2.73 0.06 -1.43
C LEU A 89 2.12 0.91 -2.53
N VAL A 90 0.82 1.18 -2.43
CA VAL A 90 0.11 2.09 -3.33
C VAL A 90 -0.60 3.15 -2.48
N ALA A 91 -0.30 4.42 -2.73
CA ALA A 91 -0.76 5.54 -1.92
C ALA A 91 -1.34 6.68 -2.77
N LYS A 92 -1.92 6.37 -3.92
CA LYS A 92 -2.39 7.40 -4.86
C LYS A 92 -3.91 7.53 -4.95
N TRP A 93 -4.66 6.59 -4.37
CA TRP A 93 -6.11 6.58 -4.55
C TRP A 93 -6.81 7.43 -3.50
N PRO A 94 -7.85 8.22 -3.90
CA PRO A 94 -8.61 9.01 -2.94
C PRO A 94 -9.36 8.13 -1.95
N GLY A 95 -9.66 8.69 -0.77
CA GLY A 95 -10.30 7.97 0.32
C GLY A 95 -11.70 7.45 0.02
N SER A 96 -12.38 8.00 -1.00
CA SER A 96 -13.69 7.49 -1.43
C SER A 96 -13.59 6.17 -2.21
N SER A 97 -12.39 5.77 -2.63
CA SER A 97 -12.19 4.53 -3.38
C SER A 97 -12.34 3.31 -2.47
N HIS A 98 -13.02 2.27 -2.96
CA HIS A 98 -13.12 1.01 -2.25
C HIS A 98 -11.84 0.19 -2.40
N ASP A 99 -11.47 -0.54 -1.36
CA ASP A 99 -10.28 -1.39 -1.36
C ASP A 99 -10.30 -2.40 -2.52
N ALA A 100 -11.45 -2.99 -2.80
CA ALA A 100 -11.59 -3.94 -3.90
C ALA A 100 -11.33 -3.28 -5.26
N PHE A 101 -11.80 -2.05 -5.45
CA PHE A 101 -11.55 -1.29 -6.68
C PHE A 101 -10.06 -1.01 -6.86
N VAL A 102 -9.39 -0.54 -5.80
CA VAL A 102 -7.97 -0.24 -5.84
C VAL A 102 -7.17 -1.51 -6.14
N PHE A 103 -7.52 -2.61 -5.49
CA PHE A 103 -6.89 -3.90 -5.72
C PHE A 103 -7.04 -4.36 -7.17
N ASN A 104 -8.26 -4.36 -7.69
CA ASN A 104 -8.52 -4.81 -9.05
C ASN A 104 -7.84 -3.95 -10.12
N THR A 105 -7.71 -2.64 -9.85
CA THR A 105 -7.07 -1.73 -10.79
C THR A 105 -5.56 -1.88 -10.81
N ARG A 106 -4.94 -2.07 -9.64
CA ARG A 106 -3.48 -2.08 -9.50
C ARG A 106 -2.86 -3.47 -9.62
N TRP A 107 -3.52 -4.47 -9.05
CA TRP A 107 -2.97 -5.82 -8.91
C TRP A 107 -3.58 -6.83 -9.86
N ARG A 108 -4.22 -6.37 -10.90
CA ARG A 108 -4.87 -7.24 -11.85
C ARG A 108 -3.87 -8.23 -12.44
N ILE A 109 -4.13 -9.47 -12.19
CA ILE A 109 -3.30 -10.58 -12.66
C ILE A 109 -3.81 -11.08 -14.02
#